data_8a617f931ce4e76f79f099ffbeec0b31
#
_entry.id   8a617f931ce4e76f79f099ffbeec0b31
#
_cell.length_a   1.000
_cell.length_b   1.000
_cell.length_c   1.000
_cell.angle_alpha   90.00
_cell.angle_beta   90.00
_cell.angle_gamma   90.00
#
_symmetry.space_group_name_H-M   'P 1'
#
loop_
_entity.id
_entity.type
_entity.pdbx_description
1 polymer ?
#
loop_
_entity_poly.entity_id
_entity_poly.type
_entity_poly.pdbx_seq_one_letter_code
_entity_poly.pdbx_strand_id
1 'polypeptide(L)'
;LLKSKENFISPEVQTQNNKKIRFNETLPSIDNSILDGHFETARALEIAAAGKHNFLLVGPPGCGKTLLSTTLIPALTPNMTEEESNVNYRIKSLAGLTGPHQDKYTAPFRMPHQTASIEGMCGGGVNCRPGEISLATNGTLFLDETAEFRSSVLQMLRVPLESKSVTLSRAGRSTVYPANFQLGLATNPCPCGNFHSESRVCLCSAKSIEQYWNKFSAPLLDRVEIKHFVKKDTEDTRKITVDEMKSHIETAIKIQRERGVYNSKLNPLEIAELCKLNKTCQKYMDTITQKNDLSPRNVANILKVSLTIANMDGREKIRINDLKEANELCSNVFEKPNQYKYNFESSIENDENEVQEPIRLYSAKYQKELS
;
A
#
# COMPACT_ATOMS: atom_id res chain seq x y z
N LEU A 1 45.96 -3.13 41.47
CA LEU A 1 45.21 -3.99 42.39
C LEU A 1 43.82 -4.25 41.87
N LEU A 2 43.63 -5.56 41.65
CA LEU A 2 42.42 -6.34 41.51
C LEU A 2 41.66 -6.34 40.21
N LYS A 3 41.91 -7.44 39.47
CA LYS A 3 41.12 -8.09 38.46
C LYS A 3 39.74 -8.49 39.02
N SER A 4 38.67 -8.16 38.34
CA SER A 4 37.50 -9.03 38.23
C SER A 4 37.05 -9.02 36.79
N LYS A 5 37.35 -10.10 36.08
CA LYS A 5 36.71 -10.49 34.84
C LYS A 5 35.30 -10.97 35.22
N GLU A 6 34.33 -10.09 35.12
CA GLU A 6 32.94 -10.55 35.05
C GLU A 6 32.68 -11.00 33.60
N ASN A 7 32.46 -12.29 33.48
CA ASN A 7 31.93 -12.93 32.26
C ASN A 7 30.55 -12.35 31.99
N PHE A 8 30.47 -11.43 31.05
CA PHE A 8 29.20 -11.16 30.38
C PHE A 8 28.81 -12.43 29.59
N ILE A 9 28.01 -13.27 30.20
CA ILE A 9 27.25 -14.30 29.52
C ILE A 9 26.29 -13.54 28.65
N SER A 10 26.48 -13.54 27.33
CA SER A 10 25.51 -13.13 26.37
C SER A 10 24.22 -13.92 26.66
N PRO A 11 23.06 -13.29 26.83
CA PRO A 11 21.81 -14.04 26.89
C PRO A 11 21.70 -14.81 25.58
N GLU A 12 21.70 -16.14 25.69
CA GLU A 12 21.32 -17.03 24.58
C GLU A 12 20.04 -16.47 23.97
N VAL A 13 20.12 -16.07 22.71
CA VAL A 13 18.95 -15.76 21.90
C VAL A 13 18.21 -17.09 21.77
N GLN A 14 17.32 -17.34 22.75
CA GLN A 14 16.33 -18.40 22.60
C GLN A 14 15.51 -18.03 21.37
N THR A 15 15.81 -18.71 20.28
CA THR A 15 14.97 -18.78 19.10
C THR A 15 13.57 -19.22 19.54
N GLN A 16 12.71 -18.24 19.80
CA GLN A 16 11.28 -18.47 20.02
C GLN A 16 10.63 -18.78 18.65
N ASN A 17 11.02 -19.92 18.08
CA ASN A 17 10.36 -20.51 16.94
C ASN A 17 9.00 -21.04 17.36
N ASN A 18 7.95 -20.63 16.65
CA ASN A 18 6.55 -21.09 16.68
C ASN A 18 5.57 -20.38 17.64
N LYS A 19 5.61 -19.04 17.75
CA LYS A 19 4.39 -18.35 18.21
C LYS A 19 3.41 -18.30 17.01
N LYS A 20 2.26 -18.97 17.15
CA LYS A 20 1.14 -18.92 16.21
C LYS A 20 0.84 -17.46 15.86
N ILE A 21 0.78 -17.14 14.56
CA ILE A 21 0.38 -15.82 14.10
C ILE A 21 -1.08 -15.63 14.50
N ARG A 22 -1.39 -14.53 15.17
CA ARG A 22 -2.74 -14.20 15.59
C ARG A 22 -3.19 -12.93 14.89
N PHE A 23 -4.47 -12.86 14.61
CA PHE A 23 -5.12 -11.65 14.11
C PHE A 23 -5.93 -11.02 15.23
N ASN A 24 -6.39 -9.80 15.03
CA ASN A 24 -7.19 -9.12 16.04
C ASN A 24 -8.58 -9.78 16.17
N GLU A 25 -8.79 -10.50 17.27
CA GLU A 25 -10.05 -11.17 17.59
C GLU A 25 -11.10 -10.23 18.23
N THR A 26 -10.71 -9.00 18.59
CA THR A 26 -11.64 -8.03 19.20
C THR A 26 -12.47 -7.28 18.16
N LEU A 27 -12.13 -7.41 16.87
CA LEU A 27 -12.95 -6.86 15.81
C LEU A 27 -14.22 -7.67 15.63
N PRO A 28 -15.37 -7.03 15.36
CA PRO A 28 -16.59 -7.75 15.03
C PRO A 28 -16.36 -8.67 13.82
N SER A 29 -17.08 -9.79 13.78
CA SER A 29 -17.05 -10.68 12.63
C SER A 29 -17.44 -9.90 11.36
N ILE A 30 -16.60 -10.00 10.32
CA ILE A 30 -16.87 -9.32 9.06
C ILE A 30 -17.87 -10.15 8.28
N ASP A 31 -18.96 -9.52 7.87
CA ASP A 31 -19.87 -10.12 6.90
C ASP A 31 -19.18 -10.18 5.54
N ASN A 32 -18.92 -11.41 5.06
CA ASN A 32 -18.27 -11.62 3.77
C ASN A 32 -19.06 -11.04 2.59
N SER A 33 -20.33 -10.68 2.76
CA SER A 33 -21.13 -10.03 1.72
C SER A 33 -20.57 -8.68 1.27
N ILE A 34 -19.75 -8.01 2.08
CA ILE A 34 -19.04 -6.78 1.68
C ILE A 34 -18.02 -7.03 0.56
N LEU A 35 -17.62 -8.28 0.35
CA LEU A 35 -16.67 -8.69 -0.69
C LEU A 35 -17.37 -9.04 -2.02
N ASP A 36 -18.69 -9.17 -2.01
CA ASP A 36 -19.45 -9.52 -3.23
C ASP A 36 -19.28 -8.42 -4.30
N GLY A 37 -18.76 -8.84 -5.45
CA GLY A 37 -18.41 -7.94 -6.56
C GLY A 37 -17.11 -7.12 -6.32
N HIS A 38 -16.31 -7.47 -5.32
CA HIS A 38 -15.05 -6.78 -4.99
C HIS A 38 -13.84 -7.72 -4.90
N PHE A 39 -13.89 -8.88 -5.55
CA PHE A 39 -12.85 -9.90 -5.48
C PHE A 39 -11.45 -9.33 -5.77
N GLU A 40 -11.29 -8.60 -6.86
CA GLU A 40 -9.98 -8.01 -7.25
C GLU A 40 -9.48 -7.00 -6.20
N THR A 41 -10.39 -6.20 -5.62
CA THR A 41 -10.03 -5.24 -4.57
C THR A 41 -9.63 -5.97 -3.28
N ALA A 42 -10.40 -7.00 -2.91
CA ALA A 42 -10.08 -7.84 -1.76
C ALA A 42 -8.70 -8.51 -1.93
N ARG A 43 -8.42 -9.05 -3.13
CA ARG A 43 -7.12 -9.65 -3.47
C ARG A 43 -5.98 -8.64 -3.39
N ALA A 44 -6.15 -7.43 -3.91
CA ALA A 44 -5.14 -6.38 -3.81
C ALA A 44 -4.84 -6.01 -2.33
N LEU A 45 -5.87 -5.89 -1.48
CA LEU A 45 -5.71 -5.60 -0.06
C LEU A 45 -5.11 -6.78 0.72
N GLU A 46 -5.44 -8.01 0.35
CA GLU A 46 -4.84 -9.23 0.88
C GLU A 46 -3.32 -9.25 0.65
N ILE A 47 -2.88 -9.02 -0.58
CA ILE A 47 -1.45 -8.96 -0.94
C ILE A 47 -0.78 -7.78 -0.22
N ALA A 48 -1.45 -6.63 -0.13
CA ALA A 48 -0.95 -5.47 0.60
C ALA A 48 -0.71 -5.80 2.08
N ALA A 49 -1.64 -6.49 2.74
CA ALA A 49 -1.52 -6.90 4.13
C ALA A 49 -0.43 -7.98 4.32
N ALA A 50 -0.38 -8.98 3.42
CA ALA A 50 0.57 -10.09 3.47
C ALA A 50 2.04 -9.64 3.41
N GLY A 51 2.36 -8.63 2.59
CA GLY A 51 3.72 -8.12 2.42
C GLY A 51 4.00 -6.80 3.15
N LYS A 52 3.02 -6.21 3.83
CA LYS A 52 3.04 -4.83 4.35
C LYS A 52 3.37 -3.82 3.23
N HIS A 53 2.85 -4.03 2.02
CA HIS A 53 3.01 -3.13 0.88
C HIS A 53 2.15 -1.89 1.01
N ASN A 54 2.67 -0.74 0.63
CA ASN A 54 1.88 0.47 0.50
C ASN A 54 0.88 0.31 -0.65
N PHE A 55 -0.32 0.85 -0.49
CA PHE A 55 -1.38 0.70 -1.49
C PHE A 55 -2.13 2.00 -1.77
N LEU A 56 -2.61 2.13 -2.98
CA LEU A 56 -3.48 3.21 -3.45
C LEU A 56 -4.72 2.61 -4.10
N LEU A 57 -5.87 2.92 -3.53
CA LEU A 57 -7.17 2.60 -4.12
C LEU A 57 -7.73 3.83 -4.83
N VAL A 58 -8.07 3.67 -6.09
CA VAL A 58 -8.70 4.71 -6.88
C VAL A 58 -10.04 4.21 -7.39
N GLY A 59 -11.04 5.07 -7.44
CA GLY A 59 -12.34 4.68 -7.95
C GLY A 59 -13.40 5.75 -7.72
N PRO A 60 -14.57 5.63 -8.34
CA PRO A 60 -15.65 6.59 -8.20
C PRO A 60 -16.16 6.68 -6.76
N PRO A 61 -16.83 7.76 -6.37
CA PRO A 61 -17.47 7.84 -5.06
C PRO A 61 -18.50 6.74 -4.87
N GLY A 62 -18.56 6.16 -3.66
CA GLY A 62 -19.51 5.09 -3.32
C GLY A 62 -19.11 3.68 -3.80
N CYS A 63 -17.93 3.47 -4.42
CA CYS A 63 -17.47 2.14 -4.84
C CYS A 63 -16.82 1.30 -3.73
N GLY A 64 -16.92 1.69 -2.47
CA GLY A 64 -16.48 0.86 -1.33
C GLY A 64 -15.02 1.05 -0.88
N LYS A 65 -14.21 1.95 -1.48
CA LYS A 65 -12.78 2.16 -1.13
C LYS A 65 -12.53 2.25 0.38
N THR A 66 -13.20 3.19 1.02
CA THR A 66 -13.08 3.45 2.46
C THR A 66 -13.55 2.27 3.28
N LEU A 67 -14.73 1.73 2.98
CA LEU A 67 -15.33 0.60 3.68
C LEU A 67 -14.40 -0.62 3.64
N LEU A 68 -13.94 -1.02 2.44
CA LEU A 68 -13.06 -2.17 2.28
C LEU A 68 -11.72 -1.96 2.99
N SER A 69 -11.11 -0.77 2.88
CA SER A 69 -9.82 -0.49 3.53
C SER A 69 -9.93 -0.49 5.06
N THR A 70 -10.96 0.17 5.62
CA THR A 70 -11.12 0.29 7.09
C THR A 70 -11.60 -1.00 7.73
N THR A 71 -12.24 -1.89 6.96
CA THR A 71 -12.71 -3.19 7.44
C THR A 71 -11.64 -4.27 7.26
N LEU A 72 -11.08 -4.41 6.05
CA LEU A 72 -10.18 -5.52 5.73
C LEU A 72 -8.78 -5.32 6.31
N ILE A 73 -8.16 -4.14 6.15
CA ILE A 73 -6.77 -3.95 6.58
C ILE A 73 -6.57 -4.23 8.07
N PRO A 74 -7.39 -3.69 9.00
CA PRO A 74 -7.26 -4.04 10.42
C PRO A 74 -7.48 -5.53 10.71
N ALA A 75 -8.41 -6.18 10.00
CA ALA A 75 -8.74 -7.59 10.19
C ALA A 75 -7.67 -8.53 9.62
N LEU A 76 -7.01 -8.12 8.54
CA LEU A 76 -5.98 -8.88 7.84
C LEU A 76 -4.57 -8.59 8.35
N THR A 77 -4.38 -7.55 9.16
CA THR A 77 -3.07 -7.22 9.74
C THR A 77 -2.82 -8.12 10.96
N PRO A 78 -1.75 -8.94 10.95
CA PRO A 78 -1.41 -9.78 12.09
C PRO A 78 -1.04 -8.95 13.32
N ASN A 79 -1.28 -9.52 14.50
CA ASN A 79 -0.86 -8.94 15.76
C ASN A 79 0.66 -8.71 15.77
N MET A 80 1.06 -7.62 16.40
CA MET A 80 2.46 -7.23 16.57
C MET A 80 3.25 -8.26 17.37
N THR A 81 4.54 -8.36 17.10
CA THR A 81 5.48 -9.06 17.97
C THR A 81 5.63 -8.32 19.29
N GLU A 82 6.29 -8.93 20.28
CA GLU A 82 6.52 -8.28 21.56
C GLU A 82 7.40 -7.03 21.44
N GLU A 83 8.42 -7.09 20.59
CA GLU A 83 9.30 -5.96 20.31
C GLU A 83 8.52 -4.82 19.63
N GLU A 84 7.74 -5.12 18.59
CA GLU A 84 6.88 -4.15 17.90
C GLU A 84 5.88 -3.50 18.86
N SER A 85 5.26 -4.30 19.73
CA SER A 85 4.31 -3.84 20.74
C SER A 85 4.97 -2.91 21.78
N ASN A 86 6.15 -3.24 22.25
CA ASN A 86 6.88 -2.42 23.21
C ASN A 86 7.26 -1.05 22.61
N VAL A 87 7.66 -1.01 21.32
CA VAL A 87 7.92 0.26 20.61
C VAL A 87 6.65 1.10 20.56
N ASN A 88 5.52 0.49 20.16
CA ASN A 88 4.23 1.20 20.06
C ASN A 88 3.73 1.71 21.40
N TYR A 89 3.90 0.93 22.48
CA TYR A 89 3.53 1.35 23.82
C TYR A 89 4.30 2.61 24.25
N ARG A 90 5.63 2.64 23.98
CA ARG A 90 6.47 3.82 24.29
C ARG A 90 6.00 5.05 23.51
N ILE A 91 5.69 4.92 22.22
CA ILE A 91 5.20 6.02 21.40
C ILE A 91 3.85 6.54 21.95
N LYS A 92 2.90 5.63 22.24
CA LYS A 92 1.60 5.98 22.84
C LYS A 92 1.75 6.68 24.18
N SER A 93 2.68 6.22 25.03
CA SER A 93 2.98 6.84 26.33
C SER A 93 3.48 8.28 26.16
N LEU A 94 4.41 8.52 25.24
CA LEU A 94 4.93 9.85 24.94
C LEU A 94 3.88 10.78 24.33
N ALA A 95 2.88 10.23 23.64
CA ALA A 95 1.73 10.98 23.15
C ALA A 95 0.66 11.25 24.23
N GLY A 96 0.75 10.59 25.40
CA GLY A 96 -0.28 10.67 26.45
C GLY A 96 -1.53 9.84 26.13
N LEU A 97 -1.41 8.80 25.30
CA LEU A 97 -2.51 7.97 24.81
C LEU A 97 -2.53 6.57 25.43
N THR A 98 -1.92 6.35 26.60
CA THR A 98 -1.97 5.08 27.31
C THR A 98 -3.23 4.98 28.16
N GLY A 99 -4.02 3.92 27.96
CA GLY A 99 -5.24 3.61 28.72
C GLY A 99 -5.29 2.14 29.14
N PRO A 100 -6.10 1.77 30.17
CA PRO A 100 -6.09 0.43 30.76
C PRO A 100 -6.71 -0.68 29.90
N HIS A 101 -7.36 -0.37 28.78
CA HIS A 101 -8.15 -1.34 27.99
C HIS A 101 -7.69 -1.51 26.53
N GLN A 102 -6.46 -1.12 26.19
CA GLN A 102 -5.98 -1.35 24.83
C GLN A 102 -5.27 -2.70 24.73
N ASP A 103 -5.71 -3.51 23.75
CA ASP A 103 -4.98 -4.72 23.40
C ASP A 103 -3.54 -4.34 23.00
N LYS A 104 -2.59 -4.87 23.76
CA LYS A 104 -1.18 -4.56 23.63
C LYS A 104 -0.61 -4.96 22.26
N TYR A 105 -1.16 -5.99 21.63
CA TYR A 105 -0.61 -6.59 20.43
C TYR A 105 -1.32 -6.18 19.14
N THR A 106 -2.45 -5.51 19.22
CA THR A 106 -3.15 -5.04 18.02
C THR A 106 -2.36 -3.95 17.32
N ALA A 107 -2.08 -4.16 16.03
CA ALA A 107 -1.41 -3.18 15.18
C ALA A 107 -2.27 -1.92 15.03
N PRO A 108 -1.69 -0.72 15.13
CA PRO A 108 -2.45 0.51 15.00
C PRO A 108 -2.97 0.70 13.58
N PHE A 109 -4.21 1.14 13.47
CA PHE A 109 -4.79 1.66 12.23
C PHE A 109 -5.12 3.15 12.47
N ARG A 110 -4.37 4.04 11.82
CA ARG A 110 -4.49 5.49 11.98
C ARG A 110 -5.09 6.10 10.73
N MET A 111 -6.17 6.85 10.91
CA MET A 111 -6.89 7.53 9.83
C MET A 111 -7.06 9.01 10.19
N PRO A 112 -6.02 9.85 9.98
CA PRO A 112 -6.10 11.27 10.26
C PRO A 112 -7.09 11.95 9.33
N HIS A 113 -7.75 12.98 9.84
CA HIS A 113 -8.65 13.79 9.04
C HIS A 113 -7.87 14.60 7.98
N GLN A 114 -8.46 14.84 6.82
CA GLN A 114 -7.83 15.54 5.68
C GLN A 114 -7.35 16.97 6.01
N THR A 115 -7.90 17.59 7.05
CA THR A 115 -7.45 18.91 7.56
C THR A 115 -6.21 18.84 8.45
N ALA A 116 -5.66 17.65 8.70
CA ALA A 116 -4.47 17.47 9.54
C ALA A 116 -3.32 18.36 9.07
N SER A 117 -2.69 19.05 10.02
CA SER A 117 -1.51 19.87 9.76
C SER A 117 -0.25 19.00 9.68
N ILE A 118 0.85 19.56 9.13
CA ILE A 118 2.17 18.90 9.14
C ILE A 118 2.57 18.56 10.59
N GLU A 119 2.31 19.43 11.55
CA GLU A 119 2.60 19.21 12.96
C GLU A 119 1.74 18.06 13.53
N GLY A 120 0.45 17.99 13.18
CA GLY A 120 -0.41 16.86 13.55
C GLY A 120 0.07 15.53 12.99
N MET A 121 0.58 15.54 11.76
CA MET A 121 1.10 14.34 11.10
C MET A 121 2.47 13.89 11.62
N CYS A 122 3.45 14.79 11.66
CA CYS A 122 4.80 14.48 12.14
C CYS A 122 4.93 14.44 13.65
N GLY A 123 4.15 15.26 14.32
CA GLY A 123 4.35 15.60 15.71
C GLY A 123 4.99 16.97 15.89
N GLY A 124 5.09 17.43 17.13
CA GLY A 124 5.62 18.76 17.44
C GLY A 124 5.20 19.26 18.80
N GLY A 125 4.92 20.57 18.86
CA GLY A 125 4.64 21.25 20.11
C GLY A 125 5.88 21.49 20.97
N VAL A 126 5.70 22.11 22.14
CA VAL A 126 6.78 22.43 23.08
C VAL A 126 7.51 21.17 23.56
N ASN A 127 6.78 20.07 23.70
CA ASN A 127 7.29 18.79 24.19
C ASN A 127 7.71 17.82 23.08
N CYS A 128 7.78 18.25 21.82
CA CYS A 128 8.10 17.41 20.66
C CYS A 128 7.31 16.08 20.66
N ARG A 129 5.99 16.13 20.91
CA ARG A 129 5.16 14.91 20.97
C ARG A 129 5.09 14.22 19.60
N PRO A 130 5.00 12.88 19.55
CA PRO A 130 4.86 12.15 18.30
C PRO A 130 3.49 12.45 17.65
N GLY A 131 3.45 12.52 16.33
CA GLY A 131 2.24 12.71 15.52
C GLY A 131 1.71 11.38 14.95
N GLU A 132 0.71 11.50 14.05
CA GLU A 132 -0.01 10.37 13.45
C GLU A 132 0.91 9.37 12.75
N ILE A 133 1.98 9.85 12.09
CA ILE A 133 2.96 8.99 11.41
C ILE A 133 3.65 8.06 12.40
N SER A 134 4.11 8.60 13.54
CA SER A 134 4.78 7.78 14.55
C SER A 134 3.79 6.89 15.30
N LEU A 135 2.57 7.35 15.52
CA LEU A 135 1.50 6.57 16.14
C LEU A 135 1.04 5.40 15.25
N ALA A 136 1.26 5.47 13.93
CA ALA A 136 0.99 4.41 12.98
C ALA A 136 2.10 3.35 12.89
N THR A 137 3.22 3.53 13.61
CA THR A 137 4.36 2.60 13.57
C THR A 137 3.91 1.16 13.82
N ASN A 138 4.44 0.20 13.03
CA ASN A 138 4.12 -1.22 12.99
C ASN A 138 2.67 -1.56 12.58
N GLY A 139 1.90 -0.55 12.16
CA GLY A 139 0.54 -0.69 11.66
C GLY A 139 0.34 0.06 10.34
N THR A 140 -0.84 0.63 10.16
CA THR A 140 -1.23 1.30 8.92
C THR A 140 -1.60 2.76 9.17
N LEU A 141 -1.05 3.64 8.33
CA LEU A 141 -1.50 5.03 8.17
C LEU A 141 -2.36 5.08 6.91
N PHE A 142 -3.67 5.26 7.08
CA PHE A 142 -4.63 5.33 5.99
C PHE A 142 -5.10 6.75 5.75
N LEU A 143 -4.89 7.29 4.56
CA LEU A 143 -5.36 8.61 4.15
C LEU A 143 -6.53 8.42 3.19
N ASP A 144 -7.73 8.62 3.69
CA ASP A 144 -8.92 8.65 2.87
C ASP A 144 -9.09 10.01 2.20
N GLU A 145 -9.75 10.04 1.04
CA GLU A 145 -9.88 11.27 0.24
C GLU A 145 -8.53 11.98 0.08
N THR A 146 -7.48 11.21 -0.24
CA THR A 146 -6.09 11.68 -0.20
C THR A 146 -5.86 12.98 -0.98
N ALA A 147 -6.59 13.22 -2.07
CA ALA A 147 -6.48 14.44 -2.86
C ALA A 147 -6.95 15.71 -2.12
N GLU A 148 -7.70 15.57 -1.02
CA GLU A 148 -8.15 16.70 -0.20
C GLU A 148 -7.10 17.16 0.81
N PHE A 149 -6.09 16.33 1.08
CA PHE A 149 -4.95 16.75 1.90
C PHE A 149 -4.14 17.84 1.19
N ARG A 150 -3.52 18.71 1.99
CA ARG A 150 -2.58 19.71 1.46
C ARG A 150 -1.37 19.00 0.83
N SER A 151 -0.93 19.47 -0.33
CA SER A 151 0.23 18.89 -1.04
C SER A 151 1.49 18.83 -0.17
N SER A 152 1.69 19.82 0.72
CA SER A 152 2.80 19.84 1.67
C SER A 152 2.77 18.64 2.66
N VAL A 153 1.57 18.21 3.09
CA VAL A 153 1.38 17.04 3.95
C VAL A 153 1.71 15.75 3.18
N LEU A 154 1.25 15.63 1.94
CA LEU A 154 1.55 14.45 1.12
C LEU A 154 3.05 14.36 0.79
N GLN A 155 3.70 15.46 0.45
CA GLN A 155 5.13 15.47 0.13
C GLN A 155 6.01 15.14 1.33
N MET A 156 5.61 15.58 2.53
CA MET A 156 6.31 15.30 3.77
C MET A 156 6.40 13.78 4.08
N LEU A 157 5.43 12.96 3.65
CA LEU A 157 5.45 11.50 3.85
C LEU A 157 6.63 10.81 3.18
N ARG A 158 7.26 11.42 2.18
CA ARG A 158 8.36 10.82 1.42
C ARG A 158 9.56 10.44 2.29
N VAL A 159 9.92 11.31 3.23
CA VAL A 159 11.07 11.09 4.12
C VAL A 159 10.79 9.95 5.11
N PRO A 160 9.69 9.95 5.89
CA PRO A 160 9.37 8.84 6.78
C PRO A 160 9.23 7.47 6.10
N LEU A 161 8.70 7.42 4.88
CA LEU A 161 8.59 6.17 4.11
C LEU A 161 9.95 5.56 3.77
N GLU A 162 11.00 6.38 3.59
CA GLU A 162 12.36 5.91 3.32
C GLU A 162 13.16 5.69 4.59
N SER A 163 13.25 6.73 5.45
CA SER A 163 14.08 6.70 6.65
C SER A 163 13.48 5.85 7.78
N LYS A 164 12.19 5.50 7.68
CA LYS A 164 11.42 4.81 8.74
C LYS A 164 11.48 5.57 10.09
N SER A 165 11.66 6.88 10.03
CA SER A 165 11.77 7.75 11.20
C SER A 165 11.27 9.16 10.89
N VAL A 166 10.84 9.86 11.95
CA VAL A 166 10.54 11.29 11.94
C VAL A 166 11.46 11.98 12.92
N THR A 167 12.21 12.98 12.47
CA THR A 167 13.05 13.81 13.32
C THR A 167 12.35 15.14 13.60
N LEU A 168 12.10 15.44 14.87
CA LEU A 168 11.57 16.71 15.33
C LEU A 168 12.69 17.53 15.97
N SER A 169 12.94 18.72 15.45
CA SER A 169 13.94 19.64 15.99
C SER A 169 13.27 20.95 16.39
N ARG A 170 13.39 21.35 17.66
CA ARG A 170 12.84 22.60 18.19
C ARG A 170 13.68 23.12 19.35
N ALA A 171 14.02 24.40 19.30
CA ALA A 171 14.66 25.14 20.40
C ALA A 171 15.86 24.38 21.06
N GLY A 172 16.77 23.84 20.23
CA GLY A 172 17.95 23.11 20.70
C GLY A 172 17.69 21.67 21.14
N ARG A 173 16.43 21.17 21.03
CA ARG A 173 16.08 19.76 21.27
C ARG A 173 15.84 19.07 19.95
N SER A 174 16.37 17.86 19.80
CA SER A 174 16.10 16.98 18.67
C SER A 174 15.61 15.62 19.19
N THR A 175 14.50 15.15 18.66
CA THR A 175 13.91 13.86 19.03
C THR A 175 13.61 13.09 17.76
N VAL A 176 13.97 11.80 17.72
CA VAL A 176 13.70 10.91 16.60
C VAL A 176 12.67 9.88 17.03
N TYR A 177 11.59 9.79 16.27
CA TYR A 177 10.53 8.81 16.46
C TYR A 177 10.55 7.76 15.34
N PRO A 178 10.30 6.48 15.65
CA PRO A 178 10.07 5.47 14.63
C PRO A 178 8.86 5.83 13.75
N ALA A 179 8.93 5.46 12.47
CA ALA A 179 7.89 5.66 11.47
C ALA A 179 7.84 4.47 10.49
N ASN A 180 7.90 3.25 11.02
CA ASN A 180 7.80 2.04 10.20
C ASN A 180 6.33 1.62 10.05
N PHE A 181 5.62 2.25 9.14
CA PHE A 181 4.20 2.01 8.87
C PHE A 181 3.97 1.53 7.43
N GLN A 182 2.80 0.95 7.20
CA GLN A 182 2.22 0.73 5.88
C GLN A 182 1.39 1.95 5.51
N LEU A 183 1.57 2.51 4.31
CA LEU A 183 0.76 3.62 3.82
C LEU A 183 -0.39 3.09 2.97
N GLY A 184 -1.62 3.42 3.36
CA GLY A 184 -2.82 3.23 2.55
C GLY A 184 -3.36 4.57 2.08
N LEU A 185 -3.70 4.66 0.81
CA LEU A 185 -4.26 5.84 0.18
C LEU A 185 -5.57 5.48 -0.52
N ALA A 186 -6.60 6.31 -0.38
CA ALA A 186 -7.81 6.20 -1.17
C ALA A 186 -8.18 7.55 -1.78
N THR A 187 -8.54 7.56 -3.07
CA THR A 187 -8.87 8.79 -3.78
C THR A 187 -9.87 8.54 -4.91
N ASN A 188 -10.50 9.59 -5.38
CA ASN A 188 -11.29 9.56 -6.61
C ASN A 188 -10.38 9.67 -7.84
N PRO A 189 -10.83 9.25 -9.03
CA PRO A 189 -10.01 9.31 -10.24
C PRO A 189 -9.82 10.73 -10.79
N CYS A 190 -10.69 11.66 -10.42
CA CYS A 190 -10.67 13.06 -10.84
C CYS A 190 -11.47 13.93 -9.84
N PRO A 191 -11.46 15.27 -9.95
CA PRO A 191 -12.23 16.14 -9.06
C PRO A 191 -13.72 15.85 -8.99
N CYS A 192 -14.38 15.47 -10.11
CA CYS A 192 -15.80 15.12 -10.10
C CYS A 192 -16.06 13.65 -9.71
N GLY A 193 -15.01 12.81 -9.66
CA GLY A 193 -15.10 11.39 -9.31
C GLY A 193 -15.56 10.46 -10.44
N ASN A 194 -15.97 10.99 -11.60
CA ASN A 194 -16.62 10.18 -12.65
C ASN A 194 -15.67 9.73 -13.77
N PHE A 195 -14.39 10.06 -13.73
CA PHE A 195 -13.43 9.61 -14.73
C PHE A 195 -13.33 8.08 -14.68
N HIS A 196 -13.46 7.40 -15.84
CA HIS A 196 -13.62 5.95 -15.99
C HIS A 196 -14.89 5.36 -15.33
N SER A 197 -15.90 6.17 -15.03
CA SER A 197 -17.21 5.64 -14.62
C SER A 197 -18.00 5.15 -15.83
N GLU A 198 -18.56 3.96 -15.74
CA GLU A 198 -19.45 3.40 -16.80
C GLU A 198 -20.85 4.03 -16.79
N SER A 199 -21.27 4.57 -15.63
CA SER A 199 -22.62 5.07 -15.41
C SER A 199 -22.76 6.60 -15.46
N ARG A 200 -21.64 7.35 -15.42
CA ARG A 200 -21.65 8.81 -15.33
C ARG A 200 -20.56 9.43 -16.20
N VAL A 201 -20.91 10.52 -16.88
CA VAL A 201 -19.96 11.26 -17.71
C VAL A 201 -19.03 12.12 -16.85
N CYS A 202 -17.72 12.07 -17.13
CA CYS A 202 -16.74 12.98 -16.52
C CYS A 202 -16.70 14.29 -17.31
N LEU A 203 -16.93 15.42 -16.63
CA LEU A 203 -16.89 16.76 -17.20
C LEU A 203 -15.58 17.51 -16.88
N CYS A 204 -14.60 16.84 -16.29
CA CYS A 204 -13.30 17.45 -15.96
C CYS A 204 -12.46 17.64 -17.22
N SER A 205 -11.88 18.85 -17.38
CA SER A 205 -10.87 19.06 -18.42
C SER A 205 -9.59 18.26 -18.12
N ALA A 206 -8.84 17.89 -19.16
CA ALA A 206 -7.55 17.21 -19.02
C ALA A 206 -6.61 17.96 -18.05
N LYS A 207 -6.54 19.29 -18.15
CA LYS A 207 -5.77 20.15 -17.24
C LYS A 207 -6.21 20.03 -15.78
N SER A 208 -7.52 19.94 -15.51
CA SER A 208 -8.06 19.76 -14.16
C SER A 208 -7.68 18.40 -13.58
N ILE A 209 -7.71 17.34 -14.39
CA ILE A 209 -7.28 16.00 -13.99
C ILE A 209 -5.77 15.98 -13.71
N GLU A 210 -4.98 16.60 -14.58
CA GLU A 210 -3.53 16.70 -14.39
C GLU A 210 -3.18 17.46 -13.09
N GLN A 211 -3.82 18.60 -12.83
CA GLN A 211 -3.62 19.36 -11.60
C GLN A 211 -4.02 18.56 -10.36
N TYR A 212 -5.07 17.77 -10.44
CA TYR A 212 -5.53 16.89 -9.37
C TYR A 212 -4.45 15.84 -9.03
N TRP A 213 -3.89 15.17 -10.03
CA TRP A 213 -2.85 14.15 -9.85
C TRP A 213 -1.48 14.72 -9.48
N ASN A 214 -1.17 15.95 -9.87
CA ASN A 214 0.07 16.63 -9.49
C ASN A 214 0.20 16.85 -7.98
N LYS A 215 -0.91 16.81 -7.21
CA LYS A 215 -0.86 16.84 -5.73
C LYS A 215 -0.10 15.64 -5.15
N PHE A 216 -0.17 14.47 -5.78
CA PHE A 216 0.45 13.23 -5.27
C PHE A 216 1.96 13.16 -5.48
N SER A 217 2.52 13.96 -6.35
CA SER A 217 3.91 13.90 -6.81
C SER A 217 4.39 12.50 -7.23
N ALA A 218 5.13 12.40 -8.35
CA ALA A 218 5.66 11.14 -8.83
C ALA A 218 6.51 10.40 -7.77
N PRO A 219 7.39 11.09 -7.01
CA PRO A 219 8.18 10.41 -5.97
C PRO A 219 7.36 9.79 -4.82
N LEU A 220 6.16 10.29 -4.51
CA LEU A 220 5.29 9.64 -3.53
C LEU A 220 4.64 8.38 -4.14
N LEU A 221 4.12 8.49 -5.37
CA LEU A 221 3.50 7.37 -6.07
C LEU A 221 4.47 6.22 -6.37
N ASP A 222 5.75 6.51 -6.56
CA ASP A 222 6.80 5.49 -6.73
C ASP A 222 7.02 4.64 -5.45
N ARG A 223 6.62 5.16 -4.28
CA ARG A 223 6.71 4.44 -2.99
C ARG A 223 5.45 3.66 -2.65
N VAL A 224 4.47 3.67 -3.53
CA VAL A 224 3.24 2.89 -3.42
C VAL A 224 3.36 1.73 -4.38
N GLU A 225 3.53 0.52 -3.84
CA GLU A 225 3.74 -0.68 -4.62
C GLU A 225 2.46 -1.12 -5.32
N ILE A 226 1.34 -1.16 -4.60
CA ILE A 226 0.05 -1.65 -5.10
C ILE A 226 -0.84 -0.48 -5.47
N LYS A 227 -1.30 -0.45 -6.71
CA LYS A 227 -2.22 0.56 -7.23
C LYS A 227 -3.39 -0.16 -7.88
N HIS A 228 -4.58 0.04 -7.34
CA HIS A 228 -5.76 -0.68 -7.80
C HIS A 228 -6.94 0.26 -8.05
N PHE A 229 -7.61 0.05 -9.19
CA PHE A 229 -8.84 0.76 -9.52
C PHE A 229 -10.05 -0.03 -9.02
N VAL A 230 -10.74 0.52 -8.03
CA VAL A 230 -11.88 -0.14 -7.39
C VAL A 230 -13.11 -0.01 -8.28
N LYS A 231 -13.55 -1.14 -8.78
CA LYS A 231 -14.85 -1.32 -9.47
C LYS A 231 -15.69 -2.28 -8.67
N LYS A 232 -17.00 -2.09 -8.67
CA LYS A 232 -17.93 -3.10 -8.21
C LYS A 232 -18.38 -3.89 -9.44
N ASP A 233 -17.93 -5.12 -9.55
CA ASP A 233 -18.32 -6.03 -10.61
C ASP A 233 -19.43 -6.96 -10.09
N THR A 234 -20.66 -6.66 -10.47
CA THR A 234 -21.83 -7.45 -10.04
C THR A 234 -21.94 -8.79 -10.77
N GLU A 235 -21.21 -8.98 -11.85
CA GLU A 235 -21.16 -10.23 -12.62
C GLU A 235 -20.06 -11.17 -12.13
N ASP A 236 -19.12 -10.68 -11.33
CA ASP A 236 -18.04 -11.50 -10.76
C ASP A 236 -18.59 -12.49 -9.73
N THR A 237 -18.55 -13.77 -10.09
CA THR A 237 -19.00 -14.88 -9.23
C THR A 237 -17.91 -15.42 -8.32
N ARG A 238 -16.66 -14.95 -8.47
CA ARG A 238 -15.56 -15.37 -7.61
C ARG A 238 -15.81 -14.90 -6.18
N LYS A 239 -15.60 -15.79 -5.24
CA LYS A 239 -15.77 -15.50 -3.81
C LYS A 239 -14.49 -15.81 -3.07
N ILE A 240 -14.20 -15.00 -2.09
CA ILE A 240 -13.13 -15.20 -1.11
C ILE A 240 -13.69 -14.82 0.25
N THR A 241 -13.31 -15.54 1.27
CA THR A 241 -13.68 -15.23 2.64
C THR A 241 -12.51 -14.57 3.39
N VAL A 242 -12.83 -13.81 4.42
CA VAL A 242 -11.81 -13.18 5.28
C VAL A 242 -10.91 -14.24 5.94
N ASP A 243 -11.46 -15.43 6.26
CA ASP A 243 -10.69 -16.50 6.91
C ASP A 243 -9.71 -17.17 5.91
N GLU A 244 -10.10 -17.34 4.65
CA GLU A 244 -9.19 -17.78 3.58
C GLU A 244 -8.05 -16.78 3.39
N MET A 245 -8.36 -15.49 3.31
CA MET A 245 -7.35 -14.42 3.22
C MET A 245 -6.38 -14.46 4.40
N LYS A 246 -6.88 -14.62 5.65
CA LYS A 246 -6.02 -14.76 6.83
C LYS A 246 -5.11 -15.98 6.75
N SER A 247 -5.57 -17.10 6.22
CA SER A 247 -4.75 -18.30 6.04
C SER A 247 -3.59 -18.08 5.07
N HIS A 248 -3.87 -17.44 3.93
CA HIS A 248 -2.81 -17.09 2.96
C HIS A 248 -1.80 -16.10 3.56
N ILE A 249 -2.30 -15.08 4.29
CA ILE A 249 -1.45 -14.09 4.97
C ILE A 249 -0.61 -14.76 6.06
N GLU A 250 -1.17 -15.66 6.86
CA GLU A 250 -0.44 -16.41 7.89
C GLU A 250 0.75 -17.14 7.28
N THR A 251 0.54 -17.81 6.15
CA THR A 251 1.57 -18.54 5.41
C THR A 251 2.70 -17.60 4.97
N ALA A 252 2.36 -16.48 4.34
CA ALA A 252 3.36 -15.49 3.90
C ALA A 252 4.12 -14.85 5.05
N ILE A 253 3.42 -14.46 6.11
CA ILE A 253 4.02 -13.80 7.29
C ILE A 253 4.96 -14.74 8.04
N LYS A 254 4.65 -16.03 8.11
CA LYS A 254 5.53 -17.02 8.71
C LYS A 254 6.90 -17.04 8.03
N ILE A 255 6.94 -17.15 6.70
CA ILE A 255 8.16 -17.11 5.90
C ILE A 255 8.93 -15.81 6.13
N GLN A 256 8.24 -14.67 6.13
CA GLN A 256 8.85 -13.35 6.29
C GLN A 256 9.39 -13.13 7.72
N ARG A 257 8.71 -13.61 8.75
CA ARG A 257 9.19 -13.53 10.15
C ARG A 257 10.38 -14.45 10.41
N GLU A 258 10.40 -15.64 9.82
CA GLU A 258 11.57 -16.54 9.89
C GLU A 258 12.81 -15.90 9.25
N ARG A 259 12.62 -15.12 8.19
CA ARG A 259 13.68 -14.34 7.52
C ARG A 259 14.03 -13.04 8.24
N GLY A 260 13.16 -12.53 9.13
CA GLY A 260 13.35 -11.29 9.89
C GLY A 260 13.03 -10.01 9.13
N VAL A 261 12.48 -10.07 7.89
CA VAL A 261 12.15 -8.89 7.09
C VAL A 261 10.89 -9.10 6.25
N TYR A 262 10.03 -8.09 6.20
CA TYR A 262 8.84 -8.07 5.35
C TYR A 262 9.21 -7.80 3.89
N ASN A 263 8.47 -8.38 2.94
CA ASN A 263 8.78 -8.27 1.51
C ASN A 263 8.81 -6.80 1.02
N SER A 264 7.91 -5.93 1.50
CA SER A 264 7.94 -4.50 1.17
C SER A 264 9.21 -3.78 1.62
N LYS A 265 9.93 -4.31 2.60
CA LYS A 265 11.09 -3.66 3.23
C LYS A 265 12.45 -4.20 2.74
N LEU A 266 12.43 -5.15 1.79
CA LEU A 266 13.64 -5.72 1.20
C LEU A 266 14.50 -4.62 0.56
N ASN A 267 15.80 -4.65 0.88
CA ASN A 267 16.79 -3.81 0.25
C ASN A 267 17.26 -4.39 -1.11
N PRO A 268 18.01 -3.66 -1.94
CA PRO A 268 18.41 -4.14 -3.26
C PRO A 268 19.21 -5.46 -3.25
N LEU A 269 20.04 -5.70 -2.22
CA LEU A 269 20.82 -6.94 -2.10
C LEU A 269 19.90 -8.12 -1.78
N GLU A 270 18.99 -7.94 -0.84
CA GLU A 270 17.98 -8.94 -0.48
C GLU A 270 17.05 -9.27 -1.66
N ILE A 271 16.66 -8.27 -2.45
CA ILE A 271 15.87 -8.49 -3.67
C ILE A 271 16.66 -9.37 -4.66
N ALA A 272 17.93 -9.07 -4.90
CA ALA A 272 18.77 -9.85 -5.81
C ALA A 272 18.96 -11.31 -5.33
N GLU A 273 18.96 -11.54 -4.02
CA GLU A 273 19.11 -12.87 -3.43
C GLU A 273 17.79 -13.65 -3.43
N LEU A 274 16.70 -13.04 -2.98
CA LEU A 274 15.42 -13.71 -2.73
C LEU A 274 14.52 -13.77 -3.96
N CYS A 275 14.60 -12.80 -4.86
CA CYS A 275 13.75 -12.72 -6.05
C CYS A 275 14.45 -13.28 -7.29
N LYS A 276 15.21 -14.39 -7.16
CA LYS A 276 15.88 -15.04 -8.30
C LYS A 276 14.86 -15.57 -9.28
N LEU A 277 14.95 -15.12 -10.52
CA LEU A 277 14.05 -15.48 -11.60
C LEU A 277 14.63 -16.63 -12.44
N ASN A 278 13.79 -17.55 -12.86
CA ASN A 278 14.14 -18.52 -13.90
C ASN A 278 14.18 -17.83 -15.29
N LYS A 279 14.68 -18.52 -16.33
CA LYS A 279 14.84 -17.95 -17.67
C LYS A 279 13.53 -17.38 -18.25
N THR A 280 12.40 -18.04 -18.02
CA THR A 280 11.08 -17.60 -18.52
C THR A 280 10.61 -16.34 -17.81
N CYS A 281 10.73 -16.30 -16.48
CA CYS A 281 10.41 -15.12 -15.67
C CYS A 281 11.31 -13.94 -16.00
N GLN A 282 12.63 -14.18 -16.21
CA GLN A 282 13.58 -13.14 -16.59
C GLN A 282 13.20 -12.52 -17.94
N LYS A 283 12.93 -13.36 -18.94
CA LYS A 283 12.51 -12.89 -20.28
C LYS A 283 11.23 -12.05 -20.21
N TYR A 284 10.27 -12.45 -19.37
CA TYR A 284 9.05 -11.66 -19.15
C TYR A 284 9.37 -10.30 -18.52
N MET A 285 10.19 -10.26 -17.45
CA MET A 285 10.60 -9.01 -16.79
C MET A 285 11.33 -8.08 -17.75
N ASP A 286 12.26 -8.58 -18.55
CA ASP A 286 12.99 -7.79 -19.55
C ASP A 286 12.02 -7.20 -20.58
N THR A 287 11.04 -7.99 -21.04
CA THR A 287 10.03 -7.53 -21.99
C THR A 287 9.15 -6.41 -21.43
N ILE A 288 8.61 -6.57 -20.21
CA ILE A 288 7.75 -5.52 -19.62
C ILE A 288 8.56 -4.29 -19.23
N THR A 289 9.81 -4.45 -18.82
CA THR A 289 10.70 -3.34 -18.47
C THR A 289 10.98 -2.47 -19.71
N GLN A 290 11.26 -3.08 -20.86
CA GLN A 290 11.48 -2.35 -22.12
C GLN A 290 10.19 -1.73 -22.66
N LYS A 291 9.08 -2.50 -22.67
CA LYS A 291 7.79 -2.03 -23.22
C LYS A 291 7.22 -0.84 -22.46
N ASN A 292 7.36 -0.83 -21.14
CA ASN A 292 6.72 0.15 -20.23
C ASN A 292 7.73 1.18 -19.68
N ASP A 293 8.98 1.16 -20.12
CA ASP A 293 10.07 2.04 -19.61
C ASP A 293 10.11 2.08 -18.07
N LEU A 294 10.14 0.89 -17.45
CA LEU A 294 10.05 0.77 -16.00
C LEU A 294 11.31 1.26 -15.31
N SER A 295 11.15 2.14 -14.34
CA SER A 295 12.25 2.55 -13.47
C SER A 295 12.78 1.36 -12.64
N PRO A 296 14.06 1.38 -12.19
CA PRO A 296 14.59 0.34 -11.30
C PRO A 296 13.74 0.14 -10.03
N ARG A 297 13.08 1.19 -9.54
CA ARG A 297 12.18 1.13 -8.39
C ARG A 297 10.90 0.36 -8.72
N ASN A 298 10.31 0.60 -9.90
CA ASN A 298 9.12 -0.14 -10.33
C ASN A 298 9.42 -1.62 -10.55
N VAL A 299 10.58 -1.95 -11.12
CA VAL A 299 11.05 -3.35 -11.21
C VAL A 299 11.17 -3.99 -9.82
N ALA A 300 11.79 -3.29 -8.86
CA ALA A 300 11.90 -3.77 -7.49
C ALA A 300 10.52 -3.96 -6.83
N ASN A 301 9.57 -3.06 -7.06
CA ASN A 301 8.20 -3.18 -6.55
C ASN A 301 7.50 -4.42 -7.10
N ILE A 302 7.58 -4.67 -8.42
CA ILE A 302 7.01 -5.87 -9.04
C ILE A 302 7.62 -7.13 -8.42
N LEU A 303 8.94 -7.19 -8.25
CA LEU A 303 9.62 -8.35 -7.66
C LEU A 303 9.19 -8.59 -6.20
N LYS A 304 9.10 -7.55 -5.38
CA LYS A 304 8.64 -7.65 -3.99
C LYS A 304 7.20 -8.15 -3.87
N VAL A 305 6.31 -7.61 -4.71
CA VAL A 305 4.90 -8.03 -4.74
C VAL A 305 4.78 -9.48 -5.25
N SER A 306 5.52 -9.84 -6.31
CA SER A 306 5.55 -11.23 -6.82
C SER A 306 6.05 -12.23 -5.77
N LEU A 307 7.06 -11.85 -4.99
CA LEU A 307 7.55 -12.69 -3.89
C LEU A 307 6.50 -12.85 -2.80
N THR A 308 5.71 -11.79 -2.54
CA THR A 308 4.60 -11.87 -1.57
C THR A 308 3.53 -12.84 -2.04
N ILE A 309 3.12 -12.77 -3.31
CA ILE A 309 2.16 -13.70 -3.92
C ILE A 309 2.69 -15.14 -3.82
N ALA A 310 3.95 -15.37 -4.15
CA ALA A 310 4.57 -16.69 -4.01
C ALA A 310 4.56 -17.18 -2.55
N ASN A 311 4.88 -16.30 -1.58
CA ASN A 311 4.89 -16.65 -0.16
C ASN A 311 3.48 -16.95 0.39
N MET A 312 2.42 -16.32 -0.13
CA MET A 312 1.04 -16.63 0.22
C MET A 312 0.66 -18.08 -0.15
N ASP A 313 1.24 -18.59 -1.22
CA ASP A 313 1.11 -20.01 -1.63
C ASP A 313 2.15 -20.95 -0.96
N GLY A 314 2.86 -20.49 0.06
CA GLY A 314 3.91 -21.27 0.74
C GLY A 314 5.17 -21.50 -0.11
N ARG A 315 5.39 -20.73 -1.16
CA ARG A 315 6.52 -20.85 -2.08
C ARG A 315 7.55 -19.74 -1.84
N GLU A 316 8.82 -20.07 -1.97
CA GLU A 316 9.93 -19.13 -1.95
C GLU A 316 10.33 -18.65 -3.36
N LYS A 317 9.92 -19.37 -4.41
CA LYS A 317 10.29 -19.10 -5.80
C LYS A 317 9.14 -18.44 -6.55
N ILE A 318 9.45 -17.36 -7.22
CA ILE A 318 8.52 -16.60 -8.06
C ILE A 318 8.24 -17.39 -9.35
N ARG A 319 6.97 -17.47 -9.73
CA ARG A 319 6.48 -18.03 -10.99
C ARG A 319 6.01 -16.93 -11.95
N ILE A 320 5.80 -17.29 -13.19
CA ILE A 320 5.36 -16.33 -14.22
C ILE A 320 4.00 -15.68 -13.90
N ASN A 321 3.07 -16.44 -13.31
CA ASN A 321 1.76 -15.93 -12.93
C ASN A 321 1.87 -14.90 -11.78
N ASP A 322 2.78 -15.12 -10.81
CA ASP A 322 3.04 -14.17 -9.72
C ASP A 322 3.55 -12.83 -10.28
N LEU A 323 4.41 -12.88 -11.32
CA LEU A 323 4.92 -11.68 -11.98
C LEU A 323 3.84 -10.94 -12.79
N LYS A 324 2.94 -11.68 -13.45
CA LYS A 324 1.82 -11.08 -14.20
C LYS A 324 0.86 -10.35 -13.26
N GLU A 325 0.41 -11.02 -12.19
CA GLU A 325 -0.47 -10.43 -11.18
C GLU A 325 0.20 -9.21 -10.50
N ALA A 326 1.47 -9.33 -10.13
CA ALA A 326 2.22 -8.22 -9.54
C ALA A 326 2.40 -7.06 -10.52
N ASN A 327 2.65 -7.32 -11.80
CA ASN A 327 2.76 -6.26 -12.81
C ASN A 327 1.44 -5.50 -12.97
N GLU A 328 0.30 -6.17 -12.97
CA GLU A 328 -1.01 -5.53 -13.00
C GLU A 328 -1.24 -4.62 -11.78
N LEU A 329 -0.89 -5.10 -10.59
CA LEU A 329 -1.04 -4.35 -9.34
C LEU A 329 -0.03 -3.19 -9.18
N CYS A 330 1.18 -3.30 -9.74
CA CYS A 330 2.21 -2.28 -9.64
C CYS A 330 2.14 -1.25 -10.77
N SER A 331 1.47 -1.56 -11.88
CA SER A 331 1.33 -0.66 -13.01
C SER A 331 0.55 0.59 -12.61
N ASN A 332 0.84 1.69 -13.29
CA ASN A 332 0.09 2.92 -13.06
C ASN A 332 -1.37 2.69 -13.44
N VAL A 333 -2.26 2.89 -12.49
CA VAL A 333 -3.72 2.85 -12.68
C VAL A 333 -4.19 3.90 -13.68
N PHE A 334 -3.32 4.85 -14.00
CA PHE A 334 -3.58 5.93 -14.94
C PHE A 334 -2.42 6.06 -15.92
N GLU A 335 -2.68 5.78 -17.17
CA GLU A 335 -1.91 6.36 -18.26
C GLU A 335 -2.05 7.88 -18.14
N LYS A 336 -0.90 8.58 -18.10
CA LYS A 336 -0.92 10.05 -18.00
C LYS A 336 -1.78 10.62 -19.13
N PRO A 337 -2.59 11.66 -18.87
CA PRO A 337 -3.43 12.29 -19.92
C PRO A 337 -2.67 12.71 -21.19
N ASN A 338 -1.34 12.79 -21.13
CA ASN A 338 -0.49 13.15 -22.28
C ASN A 338 -0.47 12.12 -23.41
N GLN A 339 -0.88 10.86 -23.20
CA GLN A 339 -1.06 9.93 -24.32
C GLN A 339 -2.32 10.23 -25.13
N TYR A 340 -3.27 11.01 -24.59
CA TYR A 340 -4.46 11.43 -25.31
C TYR A 340 -4.24 12.63 -26.25
N LYS A 341 -3.16 13.41 -26.09
CA LYS A 341 -2.85 14.52 -26.99
C LYS A 341 -2.58 14.07 -28.44
N TYR A 342 -2.04 12.89 -28.63
CA TYR A 342 -1.72 12.39 -29.98
C TYR A 342 -2.92 11.87 -30.76
N ASN A 343 -4.00 11.49 -30.11
CA ASN A 343 -5.20 10.98 -30.81
C ASN A 343 -6.25 12.07 -31.08
N PHE A 344 -6.14 13.24 -30.43
CA PHE A 344 -7.09 14.33 -30.63
C PHE A 344 -6.69 15.29 -31.77
N GLU A 345 -5.39 15.43 -32.04
CA GLU A 345 -4.91 16.30 -33.13
C GLU A 345 -4.94 15.62 -34.51
N SER A 346 -4.94 14.27 -34.57
CA SER A 346 -5.07 13.54 -35.84
C SER A 346 -6.52 13.29 -36.30
N SER A 347 -7.52 13.60 -35.48
CA SER A 347 -8.94 13.45 -35.81
C SER A 347 -9.64 14.76 -36.15
N ILE A 348 -8.95 15.91 -36.10
CA ILE A 348 -9.56 17.21 -36.43
C ILE A 348 -9.37 17.58 -37.92
N GLU A 349 -8.57 16.84 -38.68
CA GLU A 349 -8.35 17.14 -40.11
C GLU A 349 -9.28 16.42 -41.11
N ASN A 350 -10.15 15.53 -40.65
CA ASN A 350 -11.18 14.96 -41.56
C ASN A 350 -12.46 14.67 -40.79
N ASP A 351 -13.45 15.49 -40.99
CA ASP A 351 -14.89 15.34 -40.99
C ASP A 351 -15.65 16.37 -40.15
N GLU A 352 -16.16 17.34 -40.88
CA GLU A 352 -17.22 18.27 -40.43
C GLU A 352 -18.60 17.61 -40.44
N ASN A 353 -18.77 16.35 -40.04
CA ASN A 353 -20.10 15.77 -39.78
C ASN A 353 -19.95 14.40 -39.15
N GLU A 354 -19.89 14.36 -37.86
CA GLU A 354 -20.47 13.34 -36.98
C GLU A 354 -19.90 13.49 -35.56
N VAL A 355 -20.74 13.90 -34.64
CA VAL A 355 -20.47 13.86 -33.21
C VAL A 355 -20.47 12.39 -32.80
N GLN A 356 -19.30 11.75 -32.83
CA GLN A 356 -19.12 10.41 -32.30
C GLN A 356 -18.49 10.50 -30.87
N GLU A 357 -19.23 9.89 -29.94
CA GLU A 357 -18.91 9.85 -28.52
C GLU A 357 -17.51 9.23 -28.23
N PRO A 358 -16.65 9.84 -27.39
CA PRO A 358 -15.32 9.32 -27.05
C PRO A 358 -15.32 8.03 -26.23
N ILE A 359 -16.48 7.51 -25.85
CA ILE A 359 -16.62 6.48 -24.79
C ILE A 359 -16.53 5.04 -25.32
N ARG A 360 -16.70 4.81 -26.62
CA ARG A 360 -16.74 3.43 -27.17
C ARG A 360 -15.39 2.79 -27.50
N LEU A 361 -14.30 3.53 -27.52
CA LEU A 361 -12.99 2.97 -27.91
C LEU A 361 -12.23 2.24 -26.78
N TYR A 362 -12.62 2.43 -25.52
CA TYR A 362 -11.91 1.80 -24.39
C TYR A 362 -12.39 0.37 -24.06
N SER A 363 -13.67 0.06 -24.24
CA SER A 363 -14.18 -1.28 -23.98
C SER A 363 -13.73 -2.34 -25.02
N ALA A 364 -13.46 -1.89 -26.26
CA ALA A 364 -13.08 -2.81 -27.34
C ALA A 364 -11.61 -3.26 -27.31
N LYS A 365 -10.70 -2.53 -26.65
CA LYS A 365 -9.28 -2.88 -26.60
C LYS A 365 -8.98 -3.92 -25.52
N TYR A 366 -9.74 -3.93 -24.44
CA TYR A 366 -9.59 -4.91 -23.35
C TYR A 366 -10.25 -6.26 -23.65
N GLN A 367 -11.26 -6.31 -24.54
CA GLN A 367 -11.90 -7.58 -24.90
C GLN A 367 -11.13 -8.38 -25.97
N LYS A 368 -10.18 -7.80 -26.69
CA LYS A 368 -9.39 -8.50 -27.71
C LYS A 368 -8.12 -9.18 -27.24
N GLU A 369 -7.69 -8.94 -26.01
CA GLU A 369 -6.49 -9.57 -25.46
C GLU A 369 -6.79 -10.76 -24.50
N LEU A 370 -8.07 -11.11 -24.31
CA LEU A 370 -8.52 -12.23 -23.47
C LEU A 370 -9.22 -13.35 -24.24
N SER A 371 -9.24 -13.29 -25.58
CA SER A 371 -9.72 -14.40 -26.42
C SER A 371 -8.58 -15.16 -27.09
#